data_bc718eae8561ff60dd5280dc58117784
#
_entry.id   bc718eae8561ff60dd5280dc58117784
#
_cell.length_a   1.000
_cell.length_b   1.000
_cell.length_c   1.000
_cell.angle_alpha   90.00
_cell.angle_beta   90.00
_cell.angle_gamma   90.00
#
_symmetry.space_group_name_H-M   'P 1'
#
loop_
_entity.id
_entity.type
_entity.pdbx_description
1 polymer ?
#
loop_
_entity_poly.entity_id
_entity_poly.type
_entity_poly.pdbx_seq_one_letter_code
_entity_poly.pdbx_strand_id
1 'polypeptide(L)'
;MNIHEYQAKQILQKYGIGIPSGSIAYTPQEAKRAAQKVSPRGPWVMKAQIQSGARADGHFLEKKAGRGGGIRLIKSRTDIAIEAEKMIGSTLVTKQTDSKGKLVSKVYIEEFCKCERTFYASLIINRATASIALLIASSTTNILELATQELKKK
;
A
#
# COMPACT_ATOMS: atom_id res chain seq x y z
N MET A 1 2.19 -8.64 -14.96
CA MET A 1 1.27 -9.18 -13.93
C MET A 1 1.23 -8.19 -12.79
N ASN A 2 0.02 -7.73 -12.42
CA ASN A 2 -0.14 -6.77 -11.33
C ASN A 2 -0.63 -7.50 -10.09
N ILE A 3 0.10 -7.35 -8.97
CA ILE A 3 -0.27 -7.90 -7.67
C ILE A 3 -0.59 -6.78 -6.69
N HIS A 4 -1.39 -7.08 -5.67
CA HIS A 4 -1.65 -6.15 -4.58
C HIS A 4 -0.48 -6.12 -3.58
N GLU A 5 -0.40 -5.06 -2.78
CA GLU A 5 0.63 -4.89 -1.76
C GLU A 5 0.74 -6.10 -0.80
N TYR A 6 -0.40 -6.61 -0.32
CA TYR A 6 -0.39 -7.76 0.60
C TYR A 6 0.20 -9.02 -0.05
N GLN A 7 -0.05 -9.24 -1.36
CA GLN A 7 0.52 -10.37 -2.11
C GLN A 7 2.02 -10.20 -2.29
N ALA A 8 2.48 -8.99 -2.64
CA ALA A 8 3.90 -8.68 -2.72
C ALA A 8 4.61 -8.93 -1.38
N LYS A 9 4.02 -8.50 -0.27
CA LYS A 9 4.56 -8.74 1.07
C LYS A 9 4.64 -10.22 1.41
N GLN A 10 3.62 -11.02 1.08
CA GLN A 10 3.66 -12.47 1.26
C GLN A 10 4.81 -13.14 0.48
N ILE A 11 5.07 -12.65 -0.74
CA ILE A 11 6.21 -13.14 -1.54
C ILE A 11 7.53 -12.74 -0.87
N LEU A 12 7.71 -11.48 -0.50
CA LEU A 12 8.92 -10.99 0.17
C LEU A 12 9.22 -11.78 1.45
N GLN A 13 8.18 -12.08 2.25
CA GLN A 13 8.31 -12.87 3.46
C GLN A 13 8.82 -14.30 3.19
N LYS A 14 8.36 -14.94 2.10
CA LYS A 14 8.86 -16.28 1.70
C LYS A 14 10.35 -16.29 1.39
N TYR A 15 10.89 -15.14 0.96
CA TYR A 15 12.33 -14.97 0.70
C TYR A 15 13.10 -14.38 1.91
N GLY A 16 12.52 -14.43 3.11
CA GLY A 16 13.19 -14.00 4.34
C GLY A 16 13.28 -12.51 4.56
N ILE A 17 12.57 -11.68 3.76
CA ILE A 17 12.54 -10.24 3.97
C ILE A 17 11.56 -9.92 5.09
N GLY A 18 12.05 -9.23 6.13
CA GLY A 18 11.21 -8.78 7.25
C GLY A 18 10.14 -7.79 6.77
N ILE A 19 8.90 -8.10 7.11
CA ILE A 19 7.75 -7.22 6.84
C ILE A 19 6.96 -7.00 8.14
N PRO A 20 6.29 -5.86 8.32
CA PRO A 20 5.35 -5.67 9.42
C PRO A 20 4.23 -6.72 9.37
N SER A 21 3.76 -7.15 10.54
CA SER A 21 2.58 -8.03 10.61
C SER A 21 1.40 -7.40 9.93
N GLY A 22 0.68 -8.17 9.13
CA GLY A 22 -0.47 -7.65 8.41
C GLY A 22 -1.47 -8.73 8.01
N SER A 23 -2.72 -8.33 7.79
CA SER A 23 -3.81 -9.21 7.39
C SER A 23 -4.78 -8.51 6.46
N ILE A 24 -5.30 -9.27 5.49
CA ILE A 24 -6.32 -8.80 4.54
C ILE A 24 -7.71 -8.91 5.15
N ALA A 25 -8.61 -8.00 4.77
CA ALA A 25 -10.02 -8.03 5.15
C ALA A 25 -10.91 -7.56 4.00
N TYR A 26 -12.00 -8.26 3.80
CA TYR A 26 -13.00 -8.00 2.75
C TYR A 26 -14.29 -7.39 3.32
N THR A 27 -14.44 -7.42 4.65
CA THR A 27 -15.59 -6.86 5.36
C THR A 27 -15.13 -6.07 6.59
N PRO A 28 -15.95 -5.15 7.12
CA PRO A 28 -15.64 -4.44 8.37
C PRO A 28 -15.39 -5.38 9.56
N GLN A 29 -16.14 -6.49 9.64
CA GLN A 29 -15.99 -7.49 10.69
C GLN A 29 -14.67 -8.24 10.58
N GLU A 30 -14.27 -8.60 9.36
CA GLU A 30 -12.94 -9.18 9.10
C GLU A 30 -11.83 -8.20 9.44
N ALA A 31 -11.99 -6.91 9.13
CA ALA A 31 -11.02 -5.87 9.48
C ALA A 31 -10.78 -5.79 10.99
N LYS A 32 -11.85 -5.89 11.80
CA LYS A 32 -11.74 -5.93 13.26
C LYS A 32 -10.97 -7.15 13.75
N ARG A 33 -11.23 -8.33 13.17
CA ARG A 33 -10.50 -9.57 13.50
C ARG A 33 -9.03 -9.50 13.05
N ALA A 34 -8.79 -8.98 11.85
CA ALA A 34 -7.45 -8.78 11.31
C ALA A 34 -6.62 -7.87 12.21
N ALA A 35 -7.15 -6.73 12.65
CA ALA A 35 -6.47 -5.82 13.54
C ALA A 35 -6.08 -6.48 14.88
N GLN A 36 -6.98 -7.27 15.45
CA GLN A 36 -6.71 -8.00 16.70
C GLN A 36 -5.59 -9.02 16.54
N LYS A 37 -5.55 -9.72 15.38
CA LYS A 37 -4.52 -10.69 15.05
C LYS A 37 -3.16 -10.05 14.81
N VAL A 38 -3.16 -8.89 14.15
CA VAL A 38 -1.94 -8.16 13.76
C VAL A 38 -1.27 -7.51 14.98
N SER A 39 -2.05 -6.80 15.78
CA SER A 39 -1.58 -6.18 17.02
C SER A 39 -2.75 -6.01 18.01
N PRO A 40 -2.69 -6.55 19.22
CA PRO A 40 -3.78 -6.42 20.20
C PRO A 40 -4.03 -4.98 20.66
N ARG A 41 -3.02 -4.12 20.60
CA ARG A 41 -3.05 -2.77 21.18
C ARG A 41 -3.00 -1.65 20.14
N GLY A 42 -2.63 -1.95 18.88
CA GLY A 42 -2.41 -0.93 17.85
C GLY A 42 -1.18 -0.02 18.13
N PRO A 43 -1.04 1.09 17.47
CA PRO A 43 -1.90 1.56 16.39
C PRO A 43 -1.76 0.70 15.11
N TRP A 44 -2.72 0.84 14.20
CA TRP A 44 -2.78 0.10 12.94
C TRP A 44 -2.76 1.05 11.75
N VAL A 45 -2.26 0.54 10.63
CA VAL A 45 -2.39 1.22 9.33
C VAL A 45 -3.35 0.41 8.46
N MET A 46 -4.45 1.01 8.05
CA MET A 46 -5.39 0.44 7.10
C MET A 46 -5.10 0.96 5.70
N LYS A 47 -4.95 0.07 4.74
CA LYS A 47 -4.54 0.40 3.37
C LYS A 47 -5.53 -0.20 2.37
N ALA A 48 -6.18 0.65 1.57
CA ALA A 48 -6.98 0.22 0.43
C ALA A 48 -6.14 -0.62 -0.53
N GLN A 49 -6.65 -1.76 -0.96
CA GLN A 49 -5.94 -2.63 -1.89
C GLN A 49 -6.51 -2.45 -3.30
N ILE A 50 -5.89 -1.53 -4.04
CA ILE A 50 -6.11 -1.31 -5.47
C ILE A 50 -4.78 -1.46 -6.22
N GLN A 51 -4.86 -1.73 -7.51
CA GLN A 51 -3.68 -1.81 -8.39
C GLN A 51 -3.26 -0.41 -8.85
N SER A 52 -2.90 0.44 -7.89
CA SER A 52 -2.39 1.79 -8.12
C SER A 52 -1.54 2.24 -6.94
N GLY A 53 -0.56 3.07 -7.20
CA GLY A 53 0.22 3.78 -6.19
C GLY A 53 -0.43 5.08 -5.72
N ALA A 54 0.30 5.88 -4.96
CA ALA A 54 -0.12 7.19 -4.44
C ALA A 54 -1.45 7.18 -3.67
N ARG A 55 -1.78 6.05 -3.01
CA ARG A 55 -3.06 5.86 -2.30
C ARG A 55 -3.23 6.78 -1.10
N ALA A 56 -2.13 7.18 -0.45
CA ALA A 56 -2.18 8.07 0.71
C ALA A 56 -2.79 9.44 0.36
N ASP A 57 -2.39 9.97 -0.80
CA ASP A 57 -2.83 11.28 -1.30
C ASP A 57 -4.08 11.18 -2.20
N GLY A 58 -4.64 9.97 -2.34
CA GLY A 58 -5.87 9.75 -3.10
C GLY A 58 -7.09 10.30 -2.40
N HIS A 59 -8.19 10.38 -3.13
CA HIS A 59 -9.50 10.75 -2.59
C HIS A 59 -10.56 9.74 -3.05
N PHE A 60 -11.60 9.58 -2.25
CA PHE A 60 -12.73 8.74 -2.58
C PHE A 60 -13.82 9.57 -3.27
N LEU A 61 -14.51 8.96 -4.25
CA LEU A 61 -15.63 9.61 -4.94
C LEU A 61 -16.87 9.67 -4.04
N GLU A 62 -17.09 8.67 -3.20
CA GLU A 62 -18.26 8.56 -2.33
C GLU A 62 -18.07 9.37 -1.04
N LYS A 63 -19.03 10.24 -0.75
CA LYS A 63 -19.03 11.08 0.48
C LYS A 63 -18.93 10.27 1.77
N LYS A 64 -19.48 9.04 1.80
CA LYS A 64 -19.41 8.15 2.97
C LYS A 64 -17.97 7.82 3.37
N ALA A 65 -17.04 7.81 2.44
CA ALA A 65 -15.64 7.51 2.70
C ALA A 65 -14.89 8.63 3.44
N GLY A 66 -15.47 9.82 3.53
CA GLY A 66 -14.89 10.98 4.19
C GLY A 66 -13.71 11.57 3.39
N ARG A 67 -12.96 12.48 4.00
CA ARG A 67 -11.85 13.21 3.37
C ARG A 67 -10.50 12.49 3.42
N GLY A 68 -10.40 11.35 4.10
CA GLY A 68 -9.15 10.60 4.21
C GLY A 68 -8.78 9.88 2.92
N GLY A 69 -7.48 9.71 2.67
CA GLY A 69 -6.97 8.91 1.56
C GLY A 69 -7.14 7.40 1.75
N GLY A 70 -6.56 6.64 0.83
CA GLY A 70 -6.59 5.16 0.85
C GLY A 70 -5.60 4.51 1.83
N ILE A 71 -4.86 5.31 2.62
CA ILE A 71 -4.01 4.84 3.72
C ILE A 71 -4.37 5.64 4.97
N ARG A 72 -4.78 4.95 6.04
CA ARG A 72 -5.28 5.58 7.27
C ARG A 72 -4.60 5.00 8.49
N LEU A 73 -4.09 5.88 9.37
CA LEU A 73 -3.62 5.51 10.70
C LEU A 73 -4.81 5.44 11.65
N ILE A 74 -5.01 4.29 12.29
CA ILE A 74 -6.13 4.05 13.21
C ILE A 74 -5.55 3.81 14.59
N LYS A 75 -5.97 4.65 15.55
CA LYS A 75 -5.49 4.61 16.93
C LYS A 75 -6.47 3.90 17.86
N SER A 76 -7.75 3.86 17.52
CA SER A 76 -8.79 3.22 18.31
C SER A 76 -9.31 1.96 17.64
N ARG A 77 -9.46 0.90 18.42
CA ARG A 77 -10.01 -0.38 17.95
C ARG A 77 -11.46 -0.27 17.50
N THR A 78 -12.23 0.66 18.07
CA THR A 78 -13.62 0.94 17.68
C THR A 78 -13.71 1.48 16.25
N ASP A 79 -12.69 2.22 15.80
CA ASP A 79 -12.70 2.89 14.51
C ASP A 79 -12.36 1.97 13.36
N ILE A 80 -11.79 0.79 13.63
CA ILE A 80 -11.34 -0.13 12.57
C ILE A 80 -12.50 -0.56 11.66
N ALA A 81 -13.61 -1.00 12.24
CA ALA A 81 -14.78 -1.43 11.46
C ALA A 81 -15.40 -0.24 10.71
N ILE A 82 -15.46 0.92 11.36
CA ILE A 82 -16.03 2.16 10.80
C ILE A 82 -15.18 2.62 9.58
N GLU A 83 -13.87 2.65 9.72
CA GLU A 83 -12.98 3.05 8.64
C GLU A 83 -12.96 2.02 7.49
N ALA A 84 -13.04 0.73 7.81
CA ALA A 84 -13.18 -0.32 6.79
C ALA A 84 -14.49 -0.19 6.00
N GLU A 85 -15.62 0.09 6.66
CA GLU A 85 -16.92 0.31 6.03
C GLU A 85 -16.92 1.53 5.10
N LYS A 86 -16.23 2.59 5.51
CA LYS A 86 -16.03 3.78 4.69
C LYS A 86 -15.25 3.49 3.41
N MET A 87 -14.24 2.63 3.50
CA MET A 87 -13.31 2.37 2.39
C MET A 87 -13.80 1.26 1.46
N ILE A 88 -14.30 0.14 2.03
CA ILE A 88 -14.76 -1.00 1.22
C ILE A 88 -16.04 -0.63 0.47
N GLY A 89 -16.05 -0.94 -0.83
CA GLY A 89 -17.15 -0.58 -1.73
C GLY A 89 -17.14 0.89 -2.17
N SER A 90 -16.08 1.64 -1.84
CA SER A 90 -15.88 3.02 -2.32
C SER A 90 -14.79 3.05 -3.38
N THR A 91 -14.84 4.04 -4.27
CA THR A 91 -13.95 4.22 -5.41
C THR A 91 -12.84 5.20 -5.06
N LEU A 92 -11.60 4.74 -5.07
CA LEU A 92 -10.41 5.55 -4.80
C LEU A 92 -9.78 6.07 -6.10
N VAL A 93 -9.64 7.37 -6.20
CA VAL A 93 -8.90 8.07 -7.26
C VAL A 93 -7.54 8.46 -6.72
N THR A 94 -6.49 8.18 -7.48
CA THR A 94 -5.09 8.54 -7.16
C THR A 94 -4.45 9.25 -8.35
N LYS A 95 -3.25 9.80 -8.17
CA LYS A 95 -2.46 10.39 -9.27
C LYS A 95 -2.09 9.38 -10.37
N GLN A 96 -2.24 8.08 -10.11
CA GLN A 96 -1.89 6.99 -11.05
C GLN A 96 -3.11 6.25 -11.60
N THR A 97 -4.33 6.64 -11.21
CA THR A 97 -5.57 6.16 -11.83
C THR A 97 -6.11 7.21 -12.81
N ASP A 98 -7.02 6.79 -13.67
CA ASP A 98 -7.91 7.73 -14.37
C ASP A 98 -8.90 8.40 -13.39
N SER A 99 -9.71 9.33 -13.89
CA SER A 99 -10.73 10.02 -13.09
C SER A 99 -11.85 9.10 -12.59
N LYS A 100 -12.03 7.92 -13.20
CA LYS A 100 -12.99 6.91 -12.76
C LYS A 100 -12.52 6.18 -11.50
N GLY A 101 -11.21 6.22 -11.20
CA GLY A 101 -10.63 5.58 -10.04
C GLY A 101 -10.70 4.05 -10.07
N LYS A 102 -10.51 3.44 -8.91
CA LYS A 102 -10.57 1.99 -8.71
C LYS A 102 -11.43 1.65 -7.49
N LEU A 103 -12.34 0.69 -7.65
CA LEU A 103 -13.16 0.18 -6.57
C LEU A 103 -12.28 -0.53 -5.52
N VAL A 104 -12.46 -0.17 -4.26
CA VAL A 104 -11.79 -0.81 -3.12
C VAL A 104 -12.66 -1.98 -2.66
N SER A 105 -12.30 -3.19 -3.04
CA SER A 105 -12.99 -4.42 -2.63
C SER A 105 -12.47 -5.03 -1.33
N LYS A 106 -11.33 -4.56 -0.84
CA LYS A 106 -10.65 -5.09 0.35
C LYS A 106 -9.66 -4.08 0.91
N VAL A 107 -9.36 -4.21 2.20
CA VAL A 107 -8.34 -3.44 2.90
C VAL A 107 -7.29 -4.36 3.51
N TYR A 108 -6.07 -3.88 3.62
CA TYR A 108 -4.99 -4.54 4.33
C TYR A 108 -4.74 -3.79 5.63
N ILE A 109 -4.81 -4.50 6.75
CA ILE A 109 -4.53 -3.95 8.08
C ILE A 109 -3.13 -4.40 8.47
N GLU A 110 -2.30 -3.46 8.84
CA GLU A 110 -0.90 -3.68 9.17
C GLU A 110 -0.56 -3.02 10.50
N GLU A 111 0.36 -3.62 11.22
CA GLU A 111 0.94 -3.03 12.41
C GLU A 111 1.68 -1.74 12.04
N PHE A 112 1.45 -0.67 12.82
CA PHE A 112 2.18 0.57 12.62
C PHE A 112 3.64 0.39 13.05
N CYS A 113 4.55 0.64 12.12
CA CYS A 113 5.99 0.65 12.36
C CYS A 113 6.50 2.09 12.31
N LYS A 114 7.13 2.54 13.39
CA LYS A 114 7.82 3.84 13.39
C LYS A 114 9.12 3.70 12.61
N CYS A 115 9.18 4.31 11.43
CA CYS A 115 10.37 4.31 10.60
C CYS A 115 11.23 5.55 10.89
N GLU A 116 12.53 5.36 11.07
CA GLU A 116 13.48 6.47 11.16
C GLU A 116 13.85 7.01 9.78
N ARG A 117 14.01 6.11 8.81
CA ARG A 117 14.33 6.46 7.41
C ARG A 117 13.52 5.58 6.46
N THR A 118 13.17 6.15 5.31
CA THR A 118 12.47 5.47 4.24
C THR A 118 13.34 5.44 2.99
N PHE A 119 13.40 4.29 2.34
CA PHE A 119 14.10 4.11 1.07
C PHE A 119 13.13 3.51 0.06
N TYR A 120 13.28 3.92 -1.19
CA TYR A 120 12.64 3.29 -2.33
C TYR A 120 13.62 2.31 -2.93
N ALA A 121 13.19 1.08 -3.18
CA ALA A 121 13.97 0.05 -3.86
C ALA A 121 13.19 -0.49 -5.05
N SER A 122 13.84 -0.68 -6.18
CA SER A 122 13.23 -1.25 -7.39
C SER A 122 14.22 -2.14 -8.11
N LEU A 123 13.75 -3.28 -8.61
CA LEU A 123 14.49 -4.14 -9.52
C LEU A 123 13.96 -3.90 -10.93
N ILE A 124 14.85 -3.58 -11.85
CA ILE A 124 14.51 -3.39 -13.26
C ILE A 124 15.34 -4.34 -14.14
N ILE A 125 14.71 -4.79 -15.23
CA ILE A 125 15.39 -5.58 -16.25
C ILE A 125 15.94 -4.61 -17.30
N ASN A 126 17.27 -4.48 -17.37
CA ASN A 126 17.92 -3.77 -18.44
C ASN A 126 18.14 -4.73 -19.63
N ARG A 127 17.29 -4.60 -20.64
CA ARG A 127 17.34 -5.48 -21.83
C ARG A 127 18.54 -5.21 -22.72
N ALA A 128 19.07 -3.97 -22.71
CA ALA A 128 20.23 -3.62 -23.54
C ALA A 128 21.51 -4.31 -23.07
N THR A 129 21.66 -4.52 -21.76
CA THR A 129 22.82 -5.17 -21.15
C THR A 129 22.52 -6.59 -20.67
N ALA A 130 21.29 -7.11 -20.90
CA ALA A 130 20.82 -8.43 -20.43
C ALA A 130 21.07 -8.64 -18.92
N SER A 131 20.85 -7.61 -18.10
CA SER A 131 21.14 -7.60 -16.67
C SER A 131 19.95 -7.14 -15.83
N ILE A 132 20.01 -7.43 -14.52
CA ILE A 132 19.08 -6.90 -13.54
C ILE A 132 19.79 -5.78 -12.76
N ALA A 133 19.20 -4.60 -12.76
CA ALA A 133 19.68 -3.47 -11.96
C ALA A 133 18.83 -3.29 -10.70
N LEU A 134 19.48 -3.15 -9.55
CA LEU A 134 18.85 -2.73 -8.30
C LEU A 134 19.02 -1.23 -8.16
N LEU A 135 17.89 -0.53 -8.09
CA LEU A 135 17.86 0.91 -7.83
C LEU A 135 17.44 1.16 -6.38
N ILE A 136 18.18 2.03 -5.69
CA ILE A 136 17.84 2.46 -4.34
C ILE A 136 17.87 3.99 -4.31
N ALA A 137 16.82 4.60 -3.78
CA ALA A 137 16.69 6.04 -3.64
C ALA A 137 16.19 6.41 -2.24
N SER A 138 16.58 7.59 -1.75
CA SER A 138 15.99 8.18 -0.55
C SER A 138 14.53 8.59 -0.83
N SER A 139 13.75 8.84 0.24
CA SER A 139 12.35 9.28 0.12
C SER A 139 12.15 10.55 -0.69
N THR A 140 13.16 11.38 -0.84
CA THR A 140 13.13 12.65 -1.57
C THR A 140 13.49 12.51 -3.05
N THR A 141 14.01 11.36 -3.47
CA THR A 141 14.46 11.13 -4.84
C THR A 141 13.41 10.37 -5.63
N ASN A 142 13.13 10.82 -6.85
CA ASN A 142 12.21 10.12 -7.73
C ASN A 142 12.86 8.87 -8.33
N ILE A 143 12.47 7.70 -7.82
CA ILE A 143 13.03 6.42 -8.31
C ILE A 143 12.71 6.15 -9.79
N LEU A 144 11.63 6.72 -10.34
CA LEU A 144 11.30 6.59 -11.77
C LEU A 144 12.29 7.34 -12.65
N GLU A 145 12.78 8.49 -12.20
CA GLU A 145 13.84 9.25 -12.91
C GLU A 145 15.14 8.45 -12.92
N LEU A 146 15.52 7.86 -11.79
CA LEU A 146 16.69 6.99 -11.70
C LEU A 146 16.56 5.77 -12.62
N ALA A 147 15.40 5.13 -12.66
CA ALA A 147 15.14 4.01 -13.56
C ALA A 147 15.28 4.42 -15.03
N THR A 148 14.75 5.60 -15.40
CA THR A 148 14.84 6.11 -16.75
C THR A 148 16.28 6.44 -17.15
N GLN A 149 17.07 7.01 -16.23
CA GLN A 149 18.50 7.31 -16.47
C GLN A 149 19.30 6.02 -16.66
N GLU A 150 19.07 5.01 -15.82
CA GLU A 150 19.78 3.73 -15.93
C GLU A 150 19.47 3.00 -17.23
N LEU A 151 18.23 3.01 -17.68
CA LEU A 151 17.83 2.39 -18.95
C LEU A 151 18.37 3.12 -20.19
N LYS A 152 18.79 4.38 -20.08
CA LYS A 152 19.38 5.18 -21.15
C LYS A 152 20.89 5.04 -21.27
N LYS A 153 21.55 4.48 -20.25
CA LYS A 153 22.98 4.15 -20.33
C LYS A 153 23.15 2.97 -21.31
N LYS A 154 23.66 3.29 -22.49
CA LYS A 154 24.02 2.30 -23.53
C LYS A 154 25.43 1.78 -23.30
#